data_72e5832e043480c947341b132631041c
#
_entry.id   72e5832e043480c947341b132631041c
#
_cell.length_a   1.000
_cell.length_b   1.000
_cell.length_c   1.000
_cell.angle_alpha   90.00
_cell.angle_beta   90.00
_cell.angle_gamma   90.00
#
_symmetry.space_group_name_H-M   'P 1'
#
loop_
_entity.id
_entity.type
_entity.pdbx_description
1 polymer ?
#
loop_
_entity_poly.entity_id
_entity_poly.type
_entity_poly.pdbx_seq_one_letter_code
_entity_poly.pdbx_strand_id
1 'polypeptide(L)'
;MSYTYEYFQKSADYVKSIVPYTPEVAIVLGSCLGPFADTIEDPIVIDYKDIPNFLVSTVASHAGKLIFGTVAGKKVVCMSGRFHSYEGYDFEQLVIPVRLFKLLGVKATILTNAAGAVNESYRPGDIMIVKDHIKLAGHSPLRGPNVDEFGPRFFDVTHMYTPALRALAKDCAEGIDLRVHEGVYYFFTGPQFETPAEIRAVRILGADAVGMSTVTEALTAAHCGMPLMCLSVMTNMAAGVLDRPLTNGEVDETAKTIATRFSAYVTKIIGRIGEVEL
;
A
#
# COMPACT_ATOMS: atom_id res chain seq x y z
N MET A 1 8.75 23.18 4.80
CA MET A 1 8.50 23.42 3.36
C MET A 1 7.00 23.49 3.13
N SER A 2 6.53 24.33 2.21
CA SER A 2 5.11 24.34 1.81
C SER A 2 4.95 23.36 0.64
N TYR A 3 4.12 22.34 0.79
CA TYR A 3 3.80 21.38 -0.26
C TYR A 3 2.65 21.94 -1.10
N THR A 4 2.99 22.81 -2.09
CA THR A 4 2.02 23.38 -3.04
C THR A 4 1.73 22.42 -4.19
N TYR A 5 0.70 22.69 -4.97
CA TYR A 5 0.39 21.90 -6.18
C TYR A 5 1.59 21.83 -7.15
N GLU A 6 2.27 22.97 -7.37
CA GLU A 6 3.45 23.04 -8.25
C GLU A 6 4.63 22.20 -7.73
N TYR A 7 4.72 22.00 -6.40
CA TYR A 7 5.73 21.10 -5.83
C TYR A 7 5.58 19.69 -6.38
N PHE A 8 4.35 19.16 -6.40
CA PHE A 8 4.05 17.83 -6.92
C PHE A 8 4.03 17.77 -8.44
N GLN A 9 3.61 18.87 -9.11
CA GLN A 9 3.56 18.96 -10.55
C GLN A 9 4.95 18.76 -11.18
N LYS A 10 6.03 19.26 -10.55
CA LYS A 10 7.41 19.05 -11.02
C LYS A 10 7.78 17.56 -11.11
N SER A 11 7.37 16.75 -10.13
CA SER A 11 7.57 15.30 -10.17
C SER A 11 6.77 14.66 -11.31
N ALA A 12 5.53 15.10 -11.50
CA ALA A 12 4.67 14.56 -12.54
C ALA A 12 5.16 14.92 -13.95
N ASP A 13 5.60 16.16 -14.17
CA ASP A 13 6.13 16.61 -15.46
C ASP A 13 7.40 15.82 -15.84
N TYR A 14 8.28 15.60 -14.87
CA TYR A 14 9.48 14.78 -15.09
C TYR A 14 9.11 13.35 -15.50
N VAL A 15 8.22 12.70 -14.78
CA VAL A 15 7.78 11.33 -15.11
C VAL A 15 7.09 11.30 -16.48
N LYS A 16 6.21 12.25 -16.78
CA LYS A 16 5.52 12.34 -18.10
C LYS A 16 6.48 12.61 -19.26
N SER A 17 7.64 13.21 -19.01
CA SER A 17 8.66 13.38 -20.07
C SER A 17 9.35 12.06 -20.46
N ILE A 18 9.28 11.04 -19.61
CA ILE A 18 9.92 9.73 -19.81
C ILE A 18 8.90 8.67 -20.21
N VAL A 19 7.72 8.67 -19.57
CA VAL A 19 6.68 7.66 -19.77
C VAL A 19 5.66 8.17 -20.78
N PRO A 20 5.52 7.53 -21.97
CA PRO A 20 4.72 8.07 -23.07
C PRO A 20 3.22 7.72 -23.00
N TYR A 21 2.73 7.27 -21.83
CA TYR A 21 1.33 6.89 -21.63
C TYR A 21 0.86 7.21 -20.21
N THR A 22 -0.45 7.22 -20.03
CA THR A 22 -1.11 7.36 -18.72
C THR A 22 -1.28 5.98 -18.09
N PRO A 23 -0.73 5.71 -16.88
CA PRO A 23 -0.99 4.48 -16.16
C PRO A 23 -2.45 4.45 -15.65
N GLU A 24 -3.10 3.29 -15.77
CA GLU A 24 -4.48 3.08 -15.29
C GLU A 24 -4.51 2.72 -13.80
N VAL A 25 -3.53 1.92 -13.36
CA VAL A 25 -3.47 1.37 -12.00
C VAL A 25 -2.13 1.70 -11.37
N ALA A 26 -2.16 2.20 -10.13
CA ALA A 26 -0.98 2.28 -9.29
C ALA A 26 -0.93 1.10 -8.32
N ILE A 27 0.26 0.51 -8.15
CA ILE A 27 0.50 -0.57 -7.20
C ILE A 27 1.64 -0.13 -6.27
N VAL A 28 1.42 -0.18 -4.96
CA VAL A 28 2.47 0.06 -3.97
C VAL A 28 2.86 -1.26 -3.33
N LEU A 29 4.09 -1.70 -3.57
CA LEU A 29 4.61 -2.93 -3.00
C LEU A 29 5.13 -2.71 -1.59
N GLY A 30 4.64 -3.51 -0.67
CA GLY A 30 5.16 -3.61 0.70
C GLY A 30 6.44 -4.42 0.78
N SER A 31 7.00 -4.49 1.98
CA SER A 31 8.20 -5.28 2.26
C SER A 31 8.04 -6.71 1.77
N CYS A 32 9.09 -7.24 1.15
CA CYS A 32 9.18 -8.61 0.62
C CYS A 32 8.20 -8.97 -0.52
N LEU A 33 7.41 -8.02 -1.03
CA LEU A 33 6.50 -8.21 -2.17
C LEU A 33 7.12 -7.78 -3.50
N GLY A 34 8.41 -7.43 -3.49
CA GLY A 34 9.19 -7.02 -4.66
C GLY A 34 9.10 -7.93 -5.88
N PRO A 35 9.04 -9.28 -5.75
CA PRO A 35 8.96 -10.18 -6.91
C PRO A 35 7.80 -9.95 -7.87
N PHE A 36 6.71 -9.29 -7.42
CA PHE A 36 5.65 -8.86 -8.33
C PHE A 36 6.17 -7.90 -9.42
N ALA A 37 7.14 -7.05 -9.11
CA ALA A 37 7.69 -6.08 -10.06
C ALA A 37 8.34 -6.75 -11.28
N ASP A 38 8.85 -7.98 -11.11
CA ASP A 38 9.48 -8.77 -12.19
C ASP A 38 8.43 -9.32 -13.20
N THR A 39 7.14 -9.24 -12.87
CA THR A 39 6.05 -9.66 -13.77
C THR A 39 5.58 -8.56 -14.73
N ILE A 40 6.10 -7.35 -14.59
CA ILE A 40 5.71 -6.19 -15.41
C ILE A 40 6.36 -6.29 -16.78
N GLU A 41 5.54 -6.33 -17.83
CA GLU A 41 5.97 -6.39 -19.22
C GLU A 41 6.38 -5.00 -19.73
N ASP A 42 7.40 -4.96 -20.61
CA ASP A 42 7.94 -3.74 -21.24
C ASP A 42 8.25 -2.62 -20.19
N PRO A 43 9.06 -2.89 -19.16
CA PRO A 43 9.24 -1.97 -18.06
C PRO A 43 10.04 -0.72 -18.42
N ILE A 44 9.52 0.45 -18.06
CA ILE A 44 10.26 1.72 -17.96
C ILE A 44 10.53 1.95 -16.47
N VAL A 45 11.80 2.04 -16.09
CA VAL A 45 12.23 2.14 -14.69
C VAL A 45 12.78 3.54 -14.41
N ILE A 46 12.30 4.17 -13.34
CA ILE A 46 12.77 5.47 -12.87
C ILE A 46 13.16 5.34 -11.39
N ASP A 47 14.41 5.61 -11.06
CA ASP A 47 14.87 5.62 -9.68
C ASP A 47 14.23 6.80 -8.91
N TYR A 48 13.81 6.58 -7.67
CA TYR A 48 13.18 7.65 -6.84
C TYR A 48 14.05 8.89 -6.72
N LYS A 49 15.38 8.69 -6.58
CA LYS A 49 16.36 9.80 -6.44
C LYS A 49 16.43 10.73 -7.66
N ASP A 50 16.00 10.26 -8.83
CA ASP A 50 16.05 11.01 -10.08
C ASP A 50 14.77 11.86 -10.27
N ILE A 51 13.71 11.55 -9.52
CA ILE A 51 12.44 12.28 -9.60
C ILE A 51 12.53 13.56 -8.74
N PRO A 52 12.36 14.74 -9.31
CA PRO A 52 12.37 15.98 -8.53
C PRO A 52 11.34 15.95 -7.40
N ASN A 53 11.71 16.43 -6.22
CA ASN A 53 10.82 16.52 -5.05
C ASN A 53 10.26 15.17 -4.54
N PHE A 54 10.79 14.06 -4.97
CA PHE A 54 10.39 12.73 -4.48
C PHE A 54 11.23 12.31 -3.27
N LEU A 55 10.77 11.30 -2.54
CA LEU A 55 11.49 10.74 -1.39
C LEU A 55 12.42 9.61 -1.82
N VAL A 56 13.36 9.25 -0.95
CA VAL A 56 14.29 8.12 -1.15
C VAL A 56 14.08 7.11 -0.03
N SER A 57 13.81 5.86 -0.36
CA SER A 57 13.66 4.80 0.65
C SER A 57 15.02 4.44 1.26
N THR A 58 15.03 4.29 2.58
CA THR A 58 16.21 3.86 3.36
C THR A 58 16.10 2.40 3.82
N VAL A 59 14.98 1.74 3.54
CA VAL A 59 14.76 0.34 3.90
C VAL A 59 15.46 -0.58 2.91
N ALA A 60 16.34 -1.45 3.39
CA ALA A 60 17.21 -2.29 2.54
C ALA A 60 16.45 -3.23 1.59
N SER A 61 15.24 -3.67 1.95
CA SER A 61 14.40 -4.52 1.10
C SER A 61 13.60 -3.76 0.04
N HIS A 62 13.72 -2.42 -0.03
CA HIS A 62 13.02 -1.58 -0.99
C HIS A 62 13.94 -1.22 -2.16
N ALA A 63 13.53 -1.51 -3.38
CA ALA A 63 14.32 -1.21 -4.58
C ALA A 63 14.42 0.31 -4.87
N GLY A 64 13.49 1.13 -4.36
CA GLY A 64 13.51 2.58 -4.52
C GLY A 64 13.25 3.03 -5.96
N LYS A 65 12.28 2.41 -6.65
CA LYS A 65 12.01 2.63 -8.08
C LYS A 65 10.53 2.73 -8.37
N LEU A 66 10.15 3.60 -9.33
CA LEU A 66 8.90 3.51 -10.05
C LEU A 66 9.12 2.66 -11.29
N ILE A 67 8.28 1.65 -11.50
CA ILE A 67 8.32 0.77 -12.65
C ILE A 67 6.99 0.92 -13.39
N PHE A 68 7.05 1.40 -14.61
CA PHE A 68 5.91 1.54 -15.51
C PHE A 68 5.94 0.41 -16.52
N GLY A 69 4.78 -0.11 -16.91
CA GLY A 69 4.71 -1.19 -17.89
C GLY A 69 3.31 -1.72 -18.05
N THR A 70 3.19 -2.99 -18.43
CA THR A 70 1.92 -3.66 -18.65
C THR A 70 1.78 -4.86 -17.74
N VAL A 71 0.62 -5.03 -17.12
CA VAL A 71 0.25 -6.23 -16.35
C VAL A 71 -1.15 -6.63 -16.78
N ALA A 72 -1.31 -7.86 -17.28
CA ALA A 72 -2.59 -8.38 -17.77
C ALA A 72 -3.33 -7.40 -18.73
N GLY A 73 -2.58 -6.77 -19.63
CA GLY A 73 -3.09 -5.82 -20.63
C GLY A 73 -3.40 -4.40 -20.10
N LYS A 74 -3.15 -4.11 -18.82
CA LYS A 74 -3.36 -2.79 -18.21
C LYS A 74 -2.04 -2.05 -18.06
N LYS A 75 -2.03 -0.75 -18.36
CA LYS A 75 -0.89 0.11 -18.08
C LYS A 75 -0.82 0.43 -16.59
N VAL A 76 0.32 0.10 -15.98
CA VAL A 76 0.51 0.24 -14.53
C VAL A 76 1.68 1.15 -14.20
N VAL A 77 1.65 1.72 -12.99
CA VAL A 77 2.79 2.24 -12.28
C VAL A 77 2.96 1.44 -10.98
N CYS A 78 4.11 0.82 -10.82
CA CYS A 78 4.47 0.04 -9.65
C CYS A 78 5.51 0.81 -8.83
N MET A 79 5.18 1.08 -7.57
CA MET A 79 6.10 1.62 -6.58
C MET A 79 6.81 0.44 -5.90
N SER A 80 8.03 0.12 -6.37
CA SER A 80 8.85 -0.97 -5.81
C SER A 80 9.59 -0.49 -4.55
N GLY A 81 8.93 -0.65 -3.42
CA GLY A 81 9.28 -0.08 -2.13
C GLY A 81 8.44 1.16 -1.80
N ARG A 82 8.27 1.43 -0.51
CA ARG A 82 7.47 2.56 0.01
C ARG A 82 8.24 3.36 1.04
N PHE A 83 7.62 4.43 1.55
CA PHE A 83 8.18 5.28 2.60
C PHE A 83 7.42 5.10 3.91
N HIS A 84 8.15 5.21 5.03
CA HIS A 84 7.59 5.06 6.36
C HIS A 84 8.00 6.21 7.26
N SER A 85 7.17 6.52 8.24
CA SER A 85 7.49 7.54 9.24
C SER A 85 8.72 7.19 10.08
N TYR A 86 8.98 5.91 10.32
CA TYR A 86 10.16 5.47 11.06
C TYR A 86 11.49 5.65 10.28
N GLU A 87 11.44 5.96 8.98
CA GLU A 87 12.62 6.35 8.20
C GLU A 87 13.05 7.79 8.46
N GLY A 88 12.29 8.54 9.29
CA GLY A 88 12.55 9.93 9.62
C GLY A 88 11.73 10.93 8.80
N TYR A 89 10.82 10.45 7.96
CA TYR A 89 9.91 11.30 7.20
C TYR A 89 8.73 11.78 8.06
N ASP A 90 8.42 13.06 7.97
CA ASP A 90 7.17 13.60 8.50
C ASP A 90 5.97 12.99 7.77
N PHE A 91 4.85 12.84 8.48
CA PHE A 91 3.62 12.27 7.88
C PHE A 91 3.16 13.03 6.65
N GLU A 92 3.34 14.36 6.65
CA GLU A 92 3.01 15.25 5.54
C GLU A 92 3.85 15.02 4.28
N GLN A 93 5.00 14.37 4.39
CA GLN A 93 5.83 13.96 3.26
C GLN A 93 5.30 12.68 2.61
N LEU A 94 4.66 11.81 3.37
CA LEU A 94 4.19 10.50 2.91
C LEU A 94 3.01 10.60 1.91
N VAL A 95 2.49 11.81 1.66
CA VAL A 95 1.49 12.05 0.61
C VAL A 95 2.08 12.07 -0.80
N ILE A 96 3.39 12.29 -0.92
CA ILE A 96 4.07 12.59 -2.20
C ILE A 96 3.80 11.53 -3.26
N PRO A 97 3.95 10.22 -3.01
CA PRO A 97 3.74 9.19 -4.03
C PRO A 97 2.31 9.18 -4.58
N VAL A 98 1.32 9.24 -3.69
CA VAL A 98 -0.09 9.13 -4.10
C VAL A 98 -0.55 10.37 -4.86
N ARG A 99 -0.08 11.55 -4.45
CA ARG A 99 -0.33 12.80 -5.21
C ARG A 99 0.31 12.76 -6.59
N LEU A 100 1.50 12.17 -6.71
CA LEU A 100 2.10 11.90 -8.03
C LEU A 100 1.19 10.98 -8.87
N PHE A 101 0.69 9.86 -8.33
CA PHE A 101 -0.23 8.98 -9.04
C PHE A 101 -1.48 9.71 -9.53
N LYS A 102 -2.06 10.58 -8.70
CA LYS A 102 -3.21 11.44 -9.10
C LYS A 102 -2.86 12.31 -10.30
N LEU A 103 -1.70 12.97 -10.27
CA LEU A 103 -1.24 13.85 -11.36
C LEU A 103 -0.87 13.09 -12.63
N LEU A 104 -0.48 11.82 -12.51
CA LEU A 104 -0.26 10.93 -13.65
C LEU A 104 -1.55 10.41 -14.29
N GLY A 105 -2.71 10.64 -13.65
CA GLY A 105 -4.01 10.21 -14.17
C GLY A 105 -4.40 8.78 -13.80
N VAL A 106 -3.78 8.18 -12.77
CA VAL A 106 -4.14 6.86 -12.25
C VAL A 106 -5.61 6.83 -11.82
N LYS A 107 -6.32 5.76 -12.19
CA LYS A 107 -7.76 5.57 -11.92
C LYS A 107 -8.02 4.76 -10.66
N ALA A 108 -7.15 3.85 -10.30
CA ALA A 108 -7.28 3.02 -9.10
C ALA A 108 -5.92 2.72 -8.47
N THR A 109 -5.89 2.59 -7.14
CA THR A 109 -4.68 2.30 -6.37
C THR A 109 -4.81 0.98 -5.63
N ILE A 110 -3.83 0.11 -5.78
CA ILE A 110 -3.68 -1.15 -5.03
C ILE A 110 -2.52 -0.96 -4.05
N LEU A 111 -2.82 -0.92 -2.77
CA LEU A 111 -1.82 -0.89 -1.72
C LEU A 111 -1.56 -2.31 -1.23
N THR A 112 -0.30 -2.67 -1.02
CA THR A 112 0.05 -3.97 -0.44
C THR A 112 0.99 -3.78 0.73
N ASN A 113 0.94 -4.66 1.73
CA ASN A 113 1.84 -4.61 2.87
C ASN A 113 2.08 -5.99 3.47
N ALA A 114 3.17 -6.13 4.23
CA ALA A 114 3.37 -7.17 5.21
C ALA A 114 2.72 -6.74 6.53
N ALA A 115 2.06 -7.64 7.23
CA ALA A 115 1.35 -7.36 8.47
C ALA A 115 1.45 -8.52 9.46
N GLY A 116 1.40 -8.20 10.77
CA GLY A 116 1.27 -9.17 11.84
C GLY A 116 -0.20 -9.51 12.09
N ALA A 117 -0.55 -10.78 12.13
CA ALA A 117 -1.91 -11.24 12.40
C ALA A 117 -2.26 -11.09 13.89
N VAL A 118 -3.24 -10.26 14.20
CA VAL A 118 -3.83 -10.08 15.53
C VAL A 118 -4.97 -11.08 15.74
N ASN A 119 -5.73 -11.34 14.68
CA ASN A 119 -6.81 -12.30 14.69
C ASN A 119 -6.22 -13.73 14.74
N GLU A 120 -6.59 -14.48 15.80
CA GLU A 120 -6.05 -15.81 16.09
C GLU A 120 -6.50 -16.88 15.08
N SER A 121 -7.53 -16.60 14.28
CA SER A 121 -7.97 -17.49 13.19
C SER A 121 -7.11 -17.39 11.93
N TYR A 122 -6.31 -16.34 11.79
CA TYR A 122 -5.41 -16.14 10.66
C TYR A 122 -4.12 -16.94 10.83
N ARG A 123 -3.40 -17.14 9.75
CA ARG A 123 -2.11 -17.85 9.71
C ARG A 123 -1.11 -17.08 8.82
N PRO A 124 0.19 -17.23 9.07
CA PRO A 124 1.20 -16.75 8.12
C PRO A 124 0.93 -17.32 6.71
N GLY A 125 0.99 -16.45 5.70
CA GLY A 125 0.62 -16.75 4.33
C GLY A 125 -0.83 -16.41 3.95
N ASP A 126 -1.70 -16.09 4.91
CA ASP A 126 -3.06 -15.61 4.62
C ASP A 126 -3.01 -14.18 4.05
N ILE A 127 -4.00 -13.82 3.26
CA ILE A 127 -4.20 -12.46 2.74
C ILE A 127 -5.42 -11.85 3.43
N MET A 128 -5.28 -10.60 3.89
CA MET A 128 -6.42 -9.82 4.37
C MET A 128 -6.71 -8.67 3.40
N ILE A 129 -7.90 -8.66 2.82
CA ILE A 129 -8.45 -7.50 2.14
C ILE A 129 -8.85 -6.51 3.24
N VAL A 130 -8.20 -5.36 3.26
CA VAL A 130 -8.49 -4.33 4.26
C VAL A 130 -9.84 -3.69 3.94
N LYS A 131 -10.78 -3.78 4.86
CA LYS A 131 -12.10 -3.13 4.76
C LYS A 131 -12.16 -1.80 5.50
N ASP A 132 -11.29 -1.62 6.50
CA ASP A 132 -11.19 -0.42 7.32
C ASP A 132 -9.85 -0.40 8.08
N HIS A 133 -9.53 0.72 8.72
CA HIS A 133 -8.36 0.83 9.56
C HIS A 133 -8.61 1.59 10.86
N ILE A 134 -7.77 1.33 11.85
CA ILE A 134 -7.68 2.10 13.09
C ILE A 134 -6.32 2.80 13.12
N LYS A 135 -6.32 4.13 13.26
CA LYS A 135 -5.11 4.95 13.39
C LYS A 135 -5.25 5.90 14.58
N LEU A 136 -4.69 5.50 15.70
CA LEU A 136 -4.65 6.34 16.92
C LEU A 136 -3.29 6.99 17.15
N ALA A 137 -2.23 6.51 16.50
CA ALA A 137 -0.88 7.03 16.60
C ALA A 137 -0.51 7.93 15.41
N GLY A 138 0.38 8.88 15.65
CA GLY A 138 0.90 9.80 14.64
C GLY A 138 -0.12 10.84 14.17
N HIS A 139 0.35 11.75 13.33
CA HIS A 139 -0.50 12.80 12.75
C HIS A 139 -1.23 12.32 11.49
N SER A 140 -2.23 13.09 11.06
CA SER A 140 -2.77 12.91 9.71
C SER A 140 -1.71 13.35 8.68
N PRO A 141 -1.51 12.61 7.59
CA PRO A 141 -0.61 13.02 6.50
C PRO A 141 -1.09 14.31 5.81
N LEU A 142 -2.35 14.68 6.04
CA LEU A 142 -3.01 15.85 5.45
C LEU A 142 -3.07 17.04 6.42
N ARG A 143 -2.30 17.01 7.51
CA ARG A 143 -2.19 18.12 8.44
C ARG A 143 -1.50 19.31 7.78
N GLY A 144 -1.95 20.53 8.08
CA GLY A 144 -1.39 21.76 7.52
C GLY A 144 -2.31 22.44 6.49
N PRO A 145 -1.80 23.35 5.65
CA PRO A 145 -2.58 23.95 4.58
C PRO A 145 -3.11 22.90 3.60
N ASN A 146 -4.38 23.04 3.21
CA ASN A 146 -4.95 22.18 2.18
C ASN A 146 -4.37 22.54 0.80
N VAL A 147 -4.29 21.57 -0.10
CA VAL A 147 -4.02 21.78 -1.52
C VAL A 147 -5.31 21.41 -2.25
N ASP A 148 -6.13 22.42 -2.52
CA ASP A 148 -7.54 22.25 -2.94
C ASP A 148 -7.69 21.50 -4.27
N GLU A 149 -6.65 21.56 -5.11
CA GLU A 149 -6.60 20.85 -6.40
C GLU A 149 -6.59 19.33 -6.23
N PHE A 150 -6.19 18.80 -5.07
CA PHE A 150 -6.24 17.38 -4.78
C PHE A 150 -7.55 16.94 -4.12
N GLY A 151 -8.23 17.84 -3.43
CA GLY A 151 -9.49 17.52 -2.77
C GLY A 151 -9.88 18.50 -1.67
N PRO A 152 -11.11 18.39 -1.15
CA PRO A 152 -11.61 19.28 -0.11
C PRO A 152 -10.89 19.06 1.22
N ARG A 153 -10.84 20.13 2.06
CA ARG A 153 -10.23 20.07 3.41
C ARG A 153 -10.83 18.97 4.29
N PHE A 154 -12.13 18.77 4.20
CA PHE A 154 -12.88 17.74 4.93
C PHE A 154 -13.58 16.83 3.93
N PHE A 155 -13.34 15.53 4.04
CA PHE A 155 -13.84 14.53 3.12
C PHE A 155 -14.30 13.28 3.87
N ASP A 156 -15.24 12.55 3.31
CA ASP A 156 -15.73 11.30 3.88
C ASP A 156 -14.75 10.14 3.59
N VAL A 157 -14.55 9.28 4.59
CA VAL A 157 -13.72 8.08 4.50
C VAL A 157 -14.49 6.79 4.78
N THR A 158 -15.83 6.87 4.88
CA THR A 158 -16.68 5.72 5.21
C THR A 158 -16.45 4.53 4.26
N HIS A 159 -16.25 4.82 2.99
CA HIS A 159 -16.03 3.82 1.94
C HIS A 159 -14.69 4.00 1.22
N MET A 160 -13.67 4.54 1.92
CA MET A 160 -12.37 4.79 1.29
C MET A 160 -11.72 3.53 0.73
N TYR A 161 -11.82 2.39 1.41
CA TYR A 161 -11.49 1.08 0.83
C TYR A 161 -12.65 0.63 -0.05
N THR A 162 -12.56 0.93 -1.32
CA THR A 162 -13.65 0.89 -2.30
C THR A 162 -14.39 -0.46 -2.31
N PRO A 163 -15.68 -0.52 -1.98
CA PRO A 163 -16.43 -1.78 -1.88
C PRO A 163 -16.38 -2.64 -3.14
N ALA A 164 -16.48 -2.03 -4.32
CA ALA A 164 -16.42 -2.74 -5.60
C ALA A 164 -15.05 -3.42 -5.83
N LEU A 165 -13.95 -2.74 -5.47
CA LEU A 165 -12.60 -3.32 -5.56
C LEU A 165 -12.40 -4.45 -4.54
N ARG A 166 -12.96 -4.32 -3.33
CA ARG A 166 -12.91 -5.40 -2.33
C ARG A 166 -13.69 -6.64 -2.78
N ALA A 167 -14.87 -6.45 -3.39
CA ALA A 167 -15.66 -7.53 -3.97
C ALA A 167 -14.89 -8.23 -5.11
N LEU A 168 -14.31 -7.44 -6.03
CA LEU A 168 -13.45 -7.96 -7.10
C LEU A 168 -12.28 -8.80 -6.54
N ALA A 169 -11.62 -8.31 -5.49
CA ALA A 169 -10.52 -9.05 -4.88
C ALA A 169 -11.00 -10.41 -4.32
N LYS A 170 -12.17 -10.46 -3.66
CA LYS A 170 -12.74 -11.73 -3.20
C LYS A 170 -12.99 -12.70 -4.34
N ASP A 171 -13.60 -12.25 -5.43
CA ASP A 171 -13.86 -13.07 -6.62
C ASP A 171 -12.54 -13.59 -7.24
N CYS A 172 -11.53 -12.73 -7.31
CA CYS A 172 -10.24 -13.10 -7.85
C CYS A 172 -9.48 -14.15 -7.01
N ALA A 173 -9.82 -14.31 -5.74
CA ALA A 173 -9.23 -15.34 -4.89
C ALA A 173 -9.67 -16.75 -5.28
N GLU A 174 -10.82 -16.89 -5.95
CA GLU A 174 -11.31 -18.19 -6.41
C GLU A 174 -10.35 -18.85 -7.39
N GLY A 175 -10.02 -20.12 -7.13
CA GLY A 175 -9.09 -20.92 -7.93
C GLY A 175 -7.60 -20.61 -7.67
N ILE A 176 -7.27 -19.75 -6.71
CA ILE A 176 -5.89 -19.52 -6.24
C ILE A 176 -5.76 -20.15 -4.85
N ASP A 177 -4.68 -20.89 -4.63
CA ASP A 177 -4.38 -21.52 -3.32
C ASP A 177 -3.89 -20.46 -2.32
N LEU A 178 -4.80 -19.55 -1.95
CA LEU A 178 -4.62 -18.51 -0.93
C LEU A 178 -5.85 -18.48 -0.01
N ARG A 179 -5.61 -18.41 1.29
CA ARG A 179 -6.68 -18.08 2.24
C ARG A 179 -6.84 -16.57 2.29
N VAL A 180 -8.02 -16.10 1.90
CA VAL A 180 -8.33 -14.67 1.83
C VAL A 180 -9.42 -14.34 2.84
N HIS A 181 -9.16 -13.31 3.64
CA HIS A 181 -10.05 -12.78 4.67
C HIS A 181 -10.40 -11.33 4.36
N GLU A 182 -11.35 -10.77 5.07
CA GLU A 182 -11.62 -9.34 5.09
C GLU A 182 -11.55 -8.85 6.53
N GLY A 183 -10.80 -7.76 6.79
CA GLY A 183 -10.55 -7.34 8.16
C GLY A 183 -10.12 -5.88 8.31
N VAL A 184 -9.84 -5.51 9.57
CA VAL A 184 -9.45 -4.18 10.01
C VAL A 184 -7.93 -4.15 10.26
N TYR A 185 -7.26 -3.17 9.65
CA TYR A 185 -5.83 -2.94 9.81
C TYR A 185 -5.58 -1.90 10.90
N TYR A 186 -4.72 -2.19 11.87
CA TYR A 186 -4.29 -1.21 12.86
C TYR A 186 -2.90 -0.66 12.51
N PHE A 187 -2.78 0.67 12.52
CA PHE A 187 -1.56 1.38 12.19
C PHE A 187 -0.76 1.71 13.46
N PHE A 188 0.50 1.23 13.50
CA PHE A 188 1.54 1.68 14.42
C PHE A 188 2.62 2.47 13.69
N THR A 189 3.38 3.28 14.42
CA THR A 189 4.46 4.09 13.83
C THR A 189 5.78 3.32 13.65
N GLY A 190 6.00 2.27 14.44
CA GLY A 190 7.29 1.57 14.49
C GLY A 190 8.43 2.43 15.03
N PRO A 191 9.73 2.04 14.83
CA PRO A 191 10.18 0.86 14.07
C PRO A 191 10.13 -0.47 14.83
N GLN A 192 9.93 -0.46 16.16
CA GLN A 192 9.82 -1.68 16.97
C GLN A 192 8.50 -2.41 16.68
N PHE A 193 8.53 -3.74 16.75
CA PHE A 193 7.32 -4.54 16.86
C PHE A 193 6.55 -4.17 18.13
N GLU A 194 5.26 -4.42 18.09
CA GLU A 194 4.35 -4.16 19.18
C GLU A 194 4.65 -5.05 20.40
N THR A 195 4.31 -4.57 21.58
CA THR A 195 4.32 -5.40 22.78
C THR A 195 3.09 -6.33 22.81
N PRO A 196 3.15 -7.48 23.52
CA PRO A 196 1.98 -8.33 23.70
C PRO A 196 0.77 -7.60 24.34
N ALA A 197 1.01 -6.58 25.17
CA ALA A 197 -0.05 -5.78 25.77
C ALA A 197 -0.73 -4.86 24.73
N GLU A 198 0.05 -4.24 23.82
CA GLU A 198 -0.48 -3.46 22.72
C GLU A 198 -1.31 -4.33 21.78
N ILE A 199 -0.85 -5.55 21.46
CA ILE A 199 -1.61 -6.49 20.61
C ILE A 199 -2.93 -6.90 21.25
N ARG A 200 -2.95 -7.19 22.57
CA ARG A 200 -4.22 -7.45 23.27
C ARG A 200 -5.16 -6.25 23.23
N ALA A 201 -4.63 -5.04 23.41
CA ALA A 201 -5.43 -3.81 23.38
C ALA A 201 -6.05 -3.59 22.00
N VAL A 202 -5.26 -3.68 20.92
CA VAL A 202 -5.78 -3.43 19.56
C VAL A 202 -6.75 -4.52 19.11
N ARG A 203 -6.60 -5.76 19.59
CA ARG A 203 -7.59 -6.82 19.38
C ARG A 203 -8.95 -6.46 19.98
N ILE A 204 -8.96 -5.92 21.20
CA ILE A 204 -10.19 -5.45 21.86
C ILE A 204 -10.82 -4.31 21.07
N LEU A 205 -10.01 -3.43 20.46
CA LEU A 205 -10.48 -2.36 19.59
C LEU A 205 -11.02 -2.87 18.22
N GLY A 206 -10.87 -4.15 17.91
CA GLY A 206 -11.41 -4.75 16.72
C GLY A 206 -10.43 -4.86 15.54
N ALA A 207 -9.12 -4.76 15.79
CA ALA A 207 -8.11 -4.98 14.76
C ALA A 207 -7.92 -6.48 14.47
N ASP A 208 -7.76 -6.81 13.19
CA ASP A 208 -7.43 -8.15 12.69
C ASP A 208 -5.94 -8.30 12.34
N ALA A 209 -5.30 -7.21 11.94
CA ALA A 209 -3.88 -7.16 11.61
C ALA A 209 -3.24 -5.83 12.03
N VAL A 210 -1.92 -5.83 12.21
CA VAL A 210 -1.12 -4.65 12.55
C VAL A 210 0.03 -4.44 11.58
N GLY A 211 0.42 -3.19 11.38
CA GLY A 211 1.62 -2.83 10.64
C GLY A 211 1.92 -1.34 10.69
N MET A 212 2.97 -0.90 9.98
CA MET A 212 3.59 0.42 10.16
C MET A 212 3.55 1.28 8.88
N SER A 213 2.59 1.01 7.98
CA SER A 213 2.53 1.63 6.64
C SER A 213 1.08 1.84 6.17
N THR A 214 0.90 2.14 4.87
CA THR A 214 -0.37 2.01 4.14
C THR A 214 -1.42 3.07 4.45
N VAL A 215 -1.67 3.39 5.73
CA VAL A 215 -2.77 4.28 6.11
C VAL A 215 -2.54 5.72 5.63
N THR A 216 -1.30 6.16 5.57
CA THR A 216 -0.94 7.49 5.02
C THR A 216 -1.23 7.58 3.53
N GLU A 217 -0.90 6.53 2.77
CA GLU A 217 -1.22 6.45 1.34
C GLU A 217 -2.74 6.31 1.13
N ALA A 218 -3.42 5.49 1.93
CA ALA A 218 -4.87 5.30 1.83
C ALA A 218 -5.64 6.60 2.09
N LEU A 219 -5.30 7.34 3.15
CA LEU A 219 -5.90 8.65 3.45
C LEU A 219 -5.64 9.67 2.34
N THR A 220 -4.44 9.63 1.75
CA THR A 220 -4.09 10.53 0.64
C THR A 220 -4.87 10.16 -0.62
N ALA A 221 -5.04 8.88 -0.94
CA ALA A 221 -5.84 8.43 -2.07
C ALA A 221 -7.32 8.84 -1.93
N ALA A 222 -7.88 8.65 -0.73
CA ALA A 222 -9.25 9.09 -0.42
C ALA A 222 -9.41 10.60 -0.57
N HIS A 223 -8.48 11.41 -0.06
CA HIS A 223 -8.48 12.87 -0.26
C HIS A 223 -8.44 13.25 -1.74
N CYS A 224 -7.68 12.53 -2.55
CA CYS A 224 -7.59 12.75 -3.99
C CYS A 224 -8.80 12.19 -4.78
N GLY A 225 -9.80 11.62 -4.12
CA GLY A 225 -10.93 10.96 -4.78
C GLY A 225 -10.49 9.78 -5.65
N MET A 226 -9.44 9.07 -5.27
CA MET A 226 -8.93 7.91 -6.00
C MET A 226 -9.47 6.62 -5.38
N PRO A 227 -10.19 5.77 -6.15
CA PRO A 227 -10.55 4.43 -5.70
C PRO A 227 -9.34 3.63 -5.25
N LEU A 228 -9.45 2.95 -4.12
CA LEU A 228 -8.36 2.18 -3.56
C LEU A 228 -8.82 0.86 -2.95
N MET A 229 -7.91 -0.09 -2.95
CA MET A 229 -7.96 -1.30 -2.15
C MET A 229 -6.62 -1.56 -1.48
N CYS A 230 -6.62 -2.34 -0.42
CA CYS A 230 -5.40 -2.75 0.25
C CYS A 230 -5.42 -4.25 0.54
N LEU A 231 -4.29 -4.90 0.27
CA LEU A 231 -4.04 -6.32 0.53
C LEU A 231 -2.90 -6.44 1.55
N SER A 232 -3.20 -6.95 2.73
CA SER A 232 -2.20 -7.25 3.75
C SER A 232 -1.83 -8.72 3.71
N VAL A 233 -0.54 -9.02 3.56
CA VAL A 233 0.00 -10.36 3.68
C VAL A 233 0.30 -10.62 5.14
N MET A 234 -0.31 -11.62 5.74
CA MET A 234 0.02 -12.05 7.10
C MET A 234 1.38 -12.74 7.08
N THR A 235 2.44 -12.02 7.42
CA THR A 235 3.80 -12.56 7.39
C THR A 235 4.16 -13.32 8.66
N ASN A 236 3.53 -12.96 9.75
CA ASN A 236 3.73 -13.53 11.08
C ASN A 236 2.46 -13.38 11.92
N MET A 237 2.34 -14.12 13.00
CA MET A 237 1.40 -13.79 14.06
C MET A 237 1.95 -12.61 14.86
N ALA A 238 1.10 -11.67 15.25
CA ALA A 238 1.52 -10.50 16.03
C ALA A 238 2.08 -10.89 17.42
N ALA A 239 2.79 -9.96 18.05
CA ALA A 239 3.48 -10.22 19.32
C ALA A 239 2.56 -10.77 20.42
N GLY A 240 2.97 -11.86 21.08
CA GLY A 240 2.21 -12.50 22.15
C GLY A 240 0.96 -13.26 21.71
N VAL A 241 0.71 -13.42 20.39
CA VAL A 241 -0.28 -14.37 19.87
C VAL A 241 0.26 -15.78 19.96
N LEU A 242 1.54 -15.96 19.64
CA LEU A 242 2.29 -17.17 19.91
C LEU A 242 3.29 -16.90 21.05
N ASP A 243 3.56 -17.93 21.87
CA ASP A 243 4.51 -17.83 22.99
C ASP A 243 5.96 -17.98 22.48
N ARG A 244 6.39 -17.03 21.63
CA ARG A 244 7.76 -16.95 21.12
C ARG A 244 8.09 -15.54 20.60
N PRO A 245 9.38 -15.14 20.59
CA PRO A 245 9.80 -13.88 20.00
C PRO A 245 9.48 -13.79 18.51
N LEU A 246 9.24 -12.59 18.00
CA LEU A 246 9.14 -12.28 16.58
C LEU A 246 10.54 -12.04 15.99
N THR A 247 10.72 -12.41 14.73
CA THR A 247 11.95 -12.15 13.98
C THR A 247 11.65 -11.59 12.59
N ASN A 248 12.53 -10.73 12.07
CA ASN A 248 12.42 -10.28 10.68
C ASN A 248 12.55 -11.44 9.67
N GLY A 249 13.26 -12.50 10.03
CA GLY A 249 13.40 -13.69 9.18
C GLY A 249 12.09 -14.38 8.87
N GLU A 250 11.14 -14.40 9.81
CA GLU A 250 9.80 -14.96 9.57
C GLU A 250 9.02 -14.18 8.52
N VAL A 251 9.17 -12.85 8.52
CA VAL A 251 8.53 -11.96 7.53
C VAL A 251 9.05 -12.29 6.13
N ASP A 252 10.37 -12.37 5.97
CA ASP A 252 11.02 -12.65 4.70
C ASP A 252 10.70 -14.06 4.17
N GLU A 253 10.72 -15.07 5.04
CA GLU A 253 10.46 -16.46 4.67
C GLU A 253 9.00 -16.65 4.21
N THR A 254 8.04 -16.14 4.96
CA THR A 254 6.63 -16.24 4.61
C THR A 254 6.35 -15.53 3.29
N ALA A 255 6.87 -14.32 3.10
CA ALA A 255 6.68 -13.56 1.88
C ALA A 255 7.25 -14.28 0.64
N LYS A 256 8.43 -14.91 0.75
CA LYS A 256 9.01 -15.75 -0.31
C LYS A 256 8.12 -16.95 -0.65
N THR A 257 7.56 -17.59 0.37
CA THR A 257 6.71 -18.78 0.19
C THR A 257 5.44 -18.48 -0.60
N ILE A 258 4.86 -17.28 -0.44
CA ILE A 258 3.60 -16.92 -1.12
C ILE A 258 3.80 -16.07 -2.36
N ALA A 259 5.02 -15.60 -2.66
CA ALA A 259 5.30 -14.59 -3.69
C ALA A 259 4.65 -14.90 -5.04
N THR A 260 4.80 -16.13 -5.54
CA THR A 260 4.22 -16.56 -6.82
C THR A 260 2.70 -16.51 -6.82
N ARG A 261 2.07 -17.05 -5.76
CA ARG A 261 0.60 -17.07 -5.61
C ARG A 261 0.04 -15.67 -5.42
N PHE A 262 0.72 -14.85 -4.63
CA PHE A 262 0.36 -13.44 -4.44
C PHE A 262 0.48 -12.64 -5.74
N SER A 263 1.56 -12.83 -6.52
CA SER A 263 1.72 -12.19 -7.83
C SER A 263 0.61 -12.58 -8.80
N ALA A 264 0.28 -13.87 -8.88
CA ALA A 264 -0.83 -14.34 -9.69
C ALA A 264 -2.18 -13.73 -9.26
N TYR A 265 -2.41 -13.60 -7.95
CA TYR A 265 -3.62 -12.98 -7.41
C TYR A 265 -3.73 -11.51 -7.79
N VAL A 266 -2.67 -10.72 -7.57
CA VAL A 266 -2.64 -9.29 -7.93
C VAL A 266 -2.79 -9.10 -9.44
N THR A 267 -2.12 -9.93 -10.25
CA THR A 267 -2.24 -9.90 -11.73
C THR A 267 -3.68 -10.15 -12.17
N LYS A 268 -4.37 -11.14 -11.57
CA LYS A 268 -5.79 -11.42 -11.86
C LYS A 268 -6.69 -10.24 -11.49
N ILE A 269 -6.45 -9.59 -10.36
CA ILE A 269 -7.19 -8.38 -9.95
C ILE A 269 -6.98 -7.25 -10.97
N ILE A 270 -5.73 -6.97 -11.35
CA ILE A 270 -5.42 -5.89 -12.31
C ILE A 270 -6.08 -6.15 -13.65
N GLY A 271 -6.02 -7.38 -14.17
CA GLY A 271 -6.65 -7.73 -15.44
C GLY A 271 -8.17 -7.48 -15.46
N ARG A 272 -8.81 -7.68 -14.32
CA ARG A 272 -10.27 -7.54 -14.17
C ARG A 272 -10.72 -6.19 -13.62
N ILE A 273 -9.81 -5.27 -13.30
CA ILE A 273 -10.17 -4.00 -12.64
C ILE A 273 -11.14 -3.12 -13.45
N GLY A 274 -11.14 -3.27 -14.77
CA GLY A 274 -12.08 -2.60 -15.67
C GLY A 274 -13.50 -3.17 -15.68
N GLU A 275 -13.75 -4.29 -14.99
CA GLU A 275 -15.08 -4.90 -14.87
C GLU A 275 -15.95 -4.22 -13.80
N VAL A 276 -15.35 -3.38 -12.95
CA VAL A 276 -16.04 -2.67 -11.87
C VAL A 276 -16.14 -1.18 -12.17
N GLU A 277 -17.26 -0.60 -11.82
CA GLU A 277 -17.47 0.84 -11.85
C GLU A 277 -16.77 1.46 -10.63
N LEU A 278 -15.91 2.45 -10.87
CA LEU A 278 -15.03 3.07 -9.85
C LEU A 278 -15.42 4.52 -9.58
#